data_ecf169d3bc079c1df3263244c9dc55d6
#
_entry.id   ecf169d3bc079c1df3263244c9dc55d6
#
_cell.length_a   1.000
_cell.length_b   1.000
_cell.length_c   1.000
_cell.angle_alpha   90.00
_cell.angle_beta   90.00
_cell.angle_gamma   90.00
#
_symmetry.space_group_name_H-M   'P 1'
#
loop_
_entity.id
_entity.type
_entity.pdbx_description
1 polymer ?
#
loop_
_entity_poly.entity_id
_entity_poly.type
_entity_poly.pdbx_seq_one_letter_code
_entity_poly.pdbx_strand_id
1 'polypeptide(L)'
;ILLEFHYEYDVIYGNIFFCDRENISKINREWISSDFKRKKLNFGWMPPHTSLFVRNNILKNNLYEESYPISGDYLFVLKLFQNNDIKIKFLNEYITIMRDGGDSTKLKNFIKKSNEDFEIVKKFFKFPYFVILMKVILKINQLKLLKKDLSNDYINKLKELK
;
A
#
# COMPACT_ATOMS: atom_id res chain seq x y z
N ILE A 1 -3.10 10.27 17.50
CA ILE A 1 -2.13 9.22 17.06
C ILE A 1 -1.21 9.74 15.95
N LEU A 2 -1.72 10.16 14.77
CA LEU A 2 -0.85 10.66 13.68
C LEU A 2 -0.05 11.91 14.08
N LEU A 3 -0.63 12.81 14.86
CA LEU A 3 0.04 14.05 15.33
C LEU A 3 1.20 13.77 16.31
N GLU A 4 1.14 12.69 17.08
CA GLU A 4 2.19 12.32 18.04
C GLU A 4 3.49 11.90 17.35
N PHE A 5 3.39 11.28 16.16
CA PHE A 5 4.53 10.72 15.44
C PHE A 5 5.10 11.63 14.34
N HIS A 6 4.44 12.73 14.01
CA HIS A 6 4.84 13.55 12.85
C HIS A 6 6.18 14.29 13.02
N TYR A 7 6.67 14.46 14.26
CA TYR A 7 7.98 15.07 14.53
C TYR A 7 9.13 14.06 14.41
N GLU A 8 8.87 12.78 14.66
CA GLU A 8 9.88 11.73 14.76
C GLU A 8 10.09 10.99 13.44
N TYR A 9 9.01 10.80 12.65
CA TYR A 9 9.03 10.00 11.42
C TYR A 9 8.71 10.84 10.19
N ASP A 10 9.31 10.46 9.06
CA ASP A 10 9.11 11.11 7.77
C ASP A 10 7.95 10.49 6.99
N VAL A 11 7.73 9.19 7.19
CA VAL A 11 6.64 8.43 6.58
C VAL A 11 5.94 7.59 7.65
N ILE A 12 4.62 7.66 7.69
CA ILE A 12 3.77 6.84 8.53
C ILE A 12 2.78 6.10 7.63
N TYR A 13 2.51 4.83 7.92
CA TYR A 13 1.50 4.04 7.22
C TYR A 13 0.83 3.06 8.16
N GLY A 14 -0.35 2.58 7.76
CA GLY A 14 -1.13 1.62 8.55
C GLY A 14 -1.90 0.64 7.69
N ASN A 15 -2.88 -0.01 8.30
CA ASN A 15 -3.80 -0.92 7.65
C ASN A 15 -4.91 -0.15 6.93
N ILE A 16 -5.56 -0.78 5.94
CA ILE A 16 -6.70 -0.20 5.25
C ILE A 16 -7.86 -1.20 5.14
N PHE A 17 -9.07 -0.64 5.10
CA PHE A 17 -10.25 -1.36 4.65
C PHE A 17 -10.56 -1.04 3.19
N PHE A 18 -11.15 -2.02 2.51
CA PHE A 18 -11.84 -1.79 1.26
C PHE A 18 -13.34 -1.95 1.48
N CYS A 19 -14.10 -0.98 1.04
CA CYS A 19 -15.54 -0.99 1.15
C CYS A 19 -16.21 -1.06 -0.23
N ASP A 20 -17.49 -1.36 -0.20
CA ASP A 20 -18.34 -1.29 -1.38
C ASP A 20 -18.32 0.12 -1.99
N ARG A 21 -18.49 0.20 -3.31
CA ARG A 21 -18.39 1.45 -4.04
C ARG A 21 -19.48 2.46 -3.64
N GLU A 22 -20.68 1.97 -3.38
CA GLU A 22 -21.87 2.77 -3.07
C GLU A 22 -22.13 2.84 -1.57
N ASN A 23 -21.76 1.79 -0.83
CA ASN A 23 -22.01 1.67 0.60
C ASN A 23 -20.71 1.56 1.41
N ILE A 24 -20.24 2.67 1.97
CA ILE A 24 -19.02 2.74 2.78
C ILE A 24 -19.08 1.87 4.04
N SER A 25 -20.27 1.58 4.56
CA SER A 25 -20.44 0.73 5.75
C SER A 25 -20.29 -0.77 5.43
N LYS A 26 -20.29 -1.15 4.16
CA LYS A 26 -20.11 -2.52 3.71
C LYS A 26 -18.63 -2.78 3.41
N ILE A 27 -17.92 -3.35 4.37
CA ILE A 27 -16.52 -3.72 4.21
C ILE A 27 -16.43 -5.04 3.44
N ASN A 28 -15.69 -5.04 2.34
CA ASN A 28 -15.49 -6.19 1.47
C ASN A 28 -14.21 -6.93 1.79
N ARG A 29 -13.15 -6.20 2.21
CA ARG A 29 -11.85 -6.77 2.54
C ARG A 29 -11.00 -5.81 3.37
N GLU A 30 -9.94 -6.34 3.93
CA GLU A 30 -8.91 -5.59 4.64
C GLU A 30 -7.53 -5.84 4.00
N TRP A 31 -6.64 -4.89 4.17
CA TRP A 31 -5.22 -5.07 3.91
C TRP A 31 -4.47 -4.77 5.21
N ILE A 32 -4.10 -5.84 5.91
CA ILE A 32 -3.24 -5.77 7.08
C ILE A 32 -1.80 -5.71 6.61
N SER A 33 -1.12 -4.64 6.98
CA SER A 33 0.29 -4.44 6.69
C SER A 33 1.17 -4.99 7.82
N SER A 34 2.42 -4.62 7.86
CA SER A 34 3.36 -5.08 8.88
C SER A 34 4.52 -4.11 9.00
N ASP A 35 5.27 -4.18 10.10
CA ASP A 35 6.47 -3.39 10.30
C ASP A 35 7.40 -3.42 9.09
N PHE A 36 7.92 -2.25 8.77
CA PHE A 36 8.87 -2.10 7.67
C PHE A 36 10.22 -2.74 8.05
N LYS A 37 10.68 -3.59 7.14
CA LYS A 37 12.06 -4.07 7.10
C LYS A 37 12.50 -4.01 5.64
N ARG A 38 13.57 -3.30 5.35
CA ARG A 38 14.04 -3.05 3.97
C ARG A 38 14.13 -4.32 3.13
N LYS A 39 14.63 -5.41 3.72
CA LYS A 39 14.72 -6.71 3.04
C LYS A 39 13.38 -7.23 2.49
N LYS A 40 12.22 -6.81 3.05
CA LYS A 40 10.90 -7.21 2.54
C LYS A 40 10.64 -6.70 1.13
N LEU A 41 11.27 -5.57 0.73
CA LEU A 41 11.13 -5.03 -0.63
C LEU A 41 11.68 -6.01 -1.68
N ASN A 42 12.75 -6.77 -1.35
CA ASN A 42 13.31 -7.80 -2.24
C ASN A 42 12.34 -8.97 -2.48
N PHE A 43 11.32 -9.10 -1.65
CA PHE A 43 10.26 -10.09 -1.75
C PHE A 43 8.94 -9.49 -2.26
N GLY A 44 9.00 -8.34 -2.92
CA GLY A 44 7.83 -7.70 -3.54
C GLY A 44 6.81 -7.11 -2.56
N TRP A 45 7.16 -7.03 -1.26
CA TRP A 45 6.29 -6.39 -0.27
C TRP A 45 6.22 -4.88 -0.48
N MET A 46 5.04 -4.31 -0.27
CA MET A 46 4.82 -2.88 -0.17
C MET A 46 3.67 -2.57 0.83
N PRO A 47 3.67 -1.39 1.46
CA PRO A 47 2.55 -0.97 2.29
C PRO A 47 1.34 -0.61 1.41
N PRO A 48 0.13 -0.51 2.00
CA PRO A 48 -1.01 0.08 1.33
C PRO A 48 -0.72 1.54 1.01
N HIS A 49 -0.58 1.87 -0.28
CA HIS A 49 -0.21 3.23 -0.73
C HIS A 49 -1.17 4.31 -0.20
N THR A 50 -2.46 4.03 -0.17
CA THR A 50 -3.49 4.97 0.30
C THR A 50 -3.46 5.23 1.81
N SER A 51 -2.64 4.50 2.57
CA SER A 51 -2.41 4.74 3.99
C SER A 51 -1.11 5.51 4.29
N LEU A 52 -0.39 5.97 3.26
CA LEU A 52 0.86 6.70 3.46
C LEU A 52 0.61 8.15 3.83
N PHE A 53 1.17 8.57 4.95
CA PHE A 53 1.31 9.96 5.36
C PHE A 53 2.79 10.32 5.25
N VAL A 54 3.12 11.21 4.33
CA VAL A 54 4.50 11.61 4.01
C VAL A 54 4.71 13.04 4.41
N ARG A 55 5.80 13.33 5.09
CA ARG A 55 6.19 14.69 5.47
C ARG A 55 6.37 15.56 4.21
N ASN A 56 5.88 16.78 4.26
CA ASN A 56 5.81 17.66 3.08
C ASN A 56 7.19 17.93 2.43
N ASN A 57 8.25 18.11 3.22
CA ASN A 57 9.61 18.30 2.69
C ASN A 57 10.11 17.06 1.93
N ILE A 58 9.76 15.85 2.40
CA ILE A 58 10.08 14.60 1.70
C ILE A 58 9.27 14.50 0.41
N LEU A 59 7.97 14.81 0.47
CA LEU A 59 7.08 14.76 -0.70
C LEU A 59 7.56 15.71 -1.82
N LYS A 60 7.96 16.93 -1.49
CA LYS A 60 8.45 17.92 -2.48
C LYS A 60 9.68 17.44 -3.25
N ASN A 61 10.52 16.61 -2.64
CA ASN A 61 11.73 16.06 -3.24
C ASN A 61 11.50 14.69 -3.93
N ASN A 62 10.29 14.12 -3.82
CA ASN A 62 9.95 12.79 -4.34
C ASN A 62 8.59 12.85 -5.04
N LEU A 63 8.51 13.55 -6.16
CA LEU A 63 7.26 13.65 -6.92
C LEU A 63 6.94 12.35 -7.66
N TYR A 64 5.66 12.16 -7.98
CA TYR A 64 5.20 11.08 -8.83
C TYR A 64 5.75 11.24 -10.25
N GLU A 65 6.15 10.12 -10.86
CA GLU A 65 6.59 10.10 -12.26
C GLU A 65 5.41 9.79 -13.18
N GLU A 66 5.08 10.70 -14.09
CA GLU A 66 3.99 10.57 -15.07
C GLU A 66 4.26 9.47 -16.11
N SER A 67 5.52 9.04 -16.27
CA SER A 67 5.91 7.95 -17.14
C SER A 67 5.32 6.59 -16.74
N TYR A 68 4.82 6.44 -15.51
CA TYR A 68 4.19 5.23 -14.98
C TYR A 68 2.75 5.52 -14.51
N PRO A 69 1.81 5.71 -15.44
CA PRO A 69 0.44 6.15 -15.11
C PRO A 69 -0.37 5.16 -14.26
N ILE A 70 0.02 3.87 -14.23
CA ILE A 70 -0.69 2.84 -13.43
C ILE A 70 0.12 2.42 -12.20
N SER A 71 1.44 2.35 -12.32
CA SER A 71 2.35 1.88 -11.24
C SER A 71 3.21 2.99 -10.63
N GLY A 72 2.84 4.26 -10.86
CA GLY A 72 3.54 5.40 -10.28
C GLY A 72 3.54 5.41 -8.75
N ASP A 73 2.46 4.89 -8.13
CA ASP A 73 2.37 4.66 -6.70
C ASP A 73 3.42 3.66 -6.21
N TYR A 74 3.64 2.58 -6.96
CA TYR A 74 4.66 1.58 -6.66
C TYR A 74 6.08 2.15 -6.74
N LEU A 75 6.37 2.91 -7.81
CA LEU A 75 7.66 3.60 -7.95
C LEU A 75 7.90 4.60 -6.81
N PHE A 76 6.90 5.41 -6.48
CA PHE A 76 6.95 6.36 -5.38
C PHE A 76 7.29 5.69 -4.04
N VAL A 77 6.58 4.60 -3.71
CA VAL A 77 6.85 3.82 -2.51
C VAL A 77 8.27 3.27 -2.51
N LEU A 78 8.74 2.68 -3.62
CA LEU A 78 10.09 2.13 -3.69
C LEU A 78 11.16 3.20 -3.47
N LYS A 79 11.02 4.39 -4.07
CA LYS A 79 11.94 5.52 -3.85
C LYS A 79 12.03 5.89 -2.38
N LEU A 80 10.90 6.04 -1.71
CA LEU A 80 10.85 6.39 -0.28
C LEU A 80 11.44 5.29 0.60
N PHE A 81 11.02 4.05 0.39
CA PHE A 81 11.34 2.95 1.28
C PHE A 81 12.75 2.37 1.06
N GLN A 82 13.39 2.67 -0.07
CA GLN A 82 14.79 2.35 -0.33
C GLN A 82 15.76 3.40 0.22
N ASN A 83 15.31 4.61 0.49
CA ASN A 83 16.13 5.67 1.05
C ASN A 83 16.41 5.41 2.54
N ASN A 84 17.71 5.36 2.90
CA ASN A 84 18.15 5.10 4.28
C ASN A 84 17.89 6.27 5.23
N ASP A 85 17.79 7.49 4.70
CA ASP A 85 17.62 8.70 5.50
C ASP A 85 16.17 8.93 5.92
N ILE A 86 15.23 8.20 5.32
CA ILE A 86 13.79 8.32 5.62
C ILE A 86 13.42 7.43 6.80
N LYS A 87 12.90 8.04 7.85
CA LYS A 87 12.37 7.36 9.04
C LYS A 87 10.92 6.93 8.80
N ILE A 88 10.68 5.63 8.84
CA ILE A 88 9.38 5.04 8.50
C ILE A 88 8.77 4.37 9.72
N LYS A 89 7.49 4.65 9.99
CA LYS A 89 6.70 4.07 11.07
C LYS A 89 5.49 3.32 10.54
N PHE A 90 5.32 2.09 10.98
CA PHE A 90 4.07 1.35 10.85
C PHE A 90 3.20 1.60 12.07
N LEU A 91 1.94 1.93 11.86
CA LEU A 91 0.90 1.93 12.88
C LEU A 91 0.02 0.70 12.65
N ASN A 92 -0.08 -0.16 13.64
CA ASN A 92 -0.97 -1.33 13.56
C ASN A 92 -2.43 -0.94 13.79
N GLU A 93 -2.87 0.08 13.04
CA GLU A 93 -4.21 0.65 13.09
C GLU A 93 -4.77 0.75 11.67
N TYR A 94 -6.11 0.70 11.54
CA TYR A 94 -6.78 0.99 10.27
C TYR A 94 -6.97 2.50 10.14
N ILE A 95 -6.22 3.10 9.25
CA ILE A 95 -6.16 4.56 9.10
C ILE A 95 -6.82 5.08 7.82
N THR A 96 -7.24 4.17 6.94
CA THR A 96 -7.88 4.54 5.68
C THR A 96 -8.94 3.53 5.27
N ILE A 97 -10.04 4.03 4.70
CA ILE A 97 -11.06 3.23 4.02
C ILE A 97 -11.01 3.59 2.53
N MET A 98 -10.82 2.59 1.69
CA MET A 98 -10.74 2.75 0.24
C MET A 98 -11.95 2.07 -0.43
N ARG A 99 -12.58 2.73 -1.40
CA ARG A 99 -13.63 2.12 -2.21
C ARG A 99 -13.05 1.14 -3.22
N ASP A 100 -13.71 0.01 -3.43
CA ASP A 100 -13.33 -0.96 -4.46
C ASP A 100 -13.54 -0.41 -5.88
N GLY A 101 -12.82 -0.99 -6.86
CA GLY A 101 -13.03 -0.72 -8.29
C GLY A 101 -12.14 0.36 -8.90
N GLY A 102 -10.92 0.54 -8.38
CA GLY A 102 -9.91 1.43 -8.98
C GLY A 102 -9.42 0.95 -10.36
N ASP A 103 -8.80 1.85 -11.14
CA ASP A 103 -8.33 1.59 -12.50
C ASP A 103 -7.27 0.48 -12.58
N SER A 104 -6.45 0.31 -11.55
CA SER A 104 -5.42 -0.75 -11.47
C SER A 104 -6.01 -2.17 -11.39
N THR A 105 -7.32 -2.31 -11.09
CA THR A 105 -8.01 -3.60 -11.00
C THR A 105 -8.71 -4.00 -12.29
N LYS A 106 -8.80 -3.09 -13.27
CA LYS A 106 -9.42 -3.38 -14.57
C LYS A 106 -8.56 -4.34 -15.38
N LEU A 107 -9.18 -5.37 -15.93
CA LEU A 107 -8.48 -6.42 -16.70
C LEU A 107 -7.66 -5.84 -17.87
N LYS A 108 -8.19 -4.83 -18.57
CA LYS A 108 -7.50 -4.15 -19.69
C LYS A 108 -6.18 -3.49 -19.28
N ASN A 109 -6.04 -3.11 -18.02
CA ASN A 109 -4.85 -2.45 -17.50
C ASN A 109 -3.82 -3.44 -16.94
N PHE A 110 -4.17 -4.74 -16.87
CA PHE A 110 -3.30 -5.75 -16.25
C PHE A 110 -1.95 -5.90 -16.95
N ILE A 111 -1.94 -6.00 -18.28
CA ILE A 111 -0.70 -6.15 -19.07
C ILE A 111 0.17 -4.89 -18.90
N LYS A 112 -0.43 -3.71 -19.08
CA LYS A 112 0.28 -2.44 -18.93
C LYS A 112 0.88 -2.30 -17.54
N LYS A 113 0.09 -2.58 -16.48
CA LYS A 113 0.56 -2.58 -15.11
C LYS A 113 1.73 -3.54 -14.88
N SER A 114 1.64 -4.76 -15.43
CA SER A 114 2.70 -5.76 -15.27
C SER A 114 4.01 -5.31 -15.92
N ASN A 115 3.94 -4.68 -17.08
CA ASN A 115 5.10 -4.13 -17.76
C ASN A 115 5.71 -2.96 -16.97
N GLU A 116 4.88 -2.02 -16.50
CA GLU A 116 5.35 -0.91 -15.67
C GLU A 116 5.98 -1.42 -14.36
N ASP A 117 5.33 -2.36 -13.66
CA ASP A 117 5.86 -2.98 -12.44
C ASP A 117 7.23 -3.62 -12.70
N PHE A 118 7.40 -4.33 -13.83
CA PHE A 118 8.66 -4.98 -14.20
C PHE A 118 9.77 -3.97 -14.50
N GLU A 119 9.48 -2.93 -15.28
CA GLU A 119 10.45 -1.87 -15.58
C GLU A 119 10.89 -1.11 -14.31
N ILE A 120 9.96 -0.88 -13.37
CA ILE A 120 10.28 -0.29 -12.07
C ILE A 120 11.20 -1.21 -11.28
N VAL A 121 10.85 -2.50 -11.16
CA VAL A 121 11.64 -3.46 -10.37
C VAL A 121 13.05 -3.63 -10.92
N LYS A 122 13.24 -3.61 -12.24
CA LYS A 122 14.57 -3.63 -12.89
C LYS A 122 15.48 -2.50 -12.42
N LYS A 123 14.94 -1.33 -12.11
CA LYS A 123 15.73 -0.18 -11.66
C LYS A 123 16.27 -0.34 -10.24
N PHE A 124 15.59 -1.11 -9.39
CA PHE A 124 15.88 -1.18 -7.96
C PHE A 124 16.47 -2.51 -7.49
N PHE A 125 16.29 -3.60 -8.24
CA PHE A 125 16.62 -4.94 -7.75
C PHE A 125 17.45 -5.74 -8.75
N LYS A 126 18.42 -6.49 -8.22
CA LYS A 126 19.30 -7.37 -9.01
C LYS A 126 18.52 -8.54 -9.65
N PHE A 127 17.46 -9.04 -9.00
CA PHE A 127 16.67 -10.19 -9.43
C PHE A 127 15.20 -9.79 -9.69
N PRO A 128 14.89 -9.02 -10.75
CA PRO A 128 13.57 -8.46 -10.97
C PRO A 128 12.46 -9.51 -11.12
N TYR A 129 12.72 -10.60 -11.83
CA TYR A 129 11.76 -11.70 -12.00
C TYR A 129 11.34 -12.33 -10.67
N PHE A 130 12.31 -12.52 -9.77
CA PHE A 130 12.03 -13.04 -8.43
C PHE A 130 11.12 -12.09 -7.63
N VAL A 131 11.42 -10.79 -7.66
CA VAL A 131 10.62 -9.78 -6.94
C VAL A 131 9.18 -9.74 -7.48
N ILE A 132 8.99 -9.79 -8.80
CA ILE A 132 7.66 -9.83 -9.41
C ILE A 132 6.90 -11.10 -9.03
N LEU A 133 7.55 -12.26 -9.09
CA LEU A 133 6.95 -13.52 -8.67
C LEU A 133 6.47 -13.46 -7.22
N MET A 134 7.32 -13.00 -6.31
CA MET A 134 6.98 -12.86 -4.90
C MET A 134 5.85 -11.84 -4.67
N LYS A 135 5.83 -10.71 -5.42
CA LYS A 135 4.75 -9.74 -5.39
C LYS A 135 3.40 -10.37 -5.76
N VAL A 136 3.37 -11.22 -6.78
CA VAL A 136 2.17 -11.94 -7.20
C VAL A 136 1.72 -12.92 -6.12
N ILE A 137 2.65 -13.71 -5.54
CA ILE A 137 2.35 -14.67 -4.46
C ILE A 137 1.75 -13.94 -3.24
N LEU A 138 2.36 -12.83 -2.81
CA LEU A 138 1.86 -12.03 -1.69
C LEU A 138 0.45 -11.50 -1.97
N LYS A 139 0.19 -11.05 -3.20
CA LYS A 139 -1.14 -10.57 -3.60
C LYS A 139 -2.19 -11.68 -3.57
N ILE A 140 -1.86 -12.88 -4.05
CA ILE A 140 -2.76 -14.03 -4.02
C ILE A 140 -3.07 -14.42 -2.56
N ASN A 141 -2.06 -14.47 -1.69
CA ASN A 141 -2.25 -14.78 -0.28
C ASN A 141 -3.13 -13.73 0.43
N GLN A 142 -2.89 -12.46 0.14
CA GLN A 142 -3.72 -11.37 0.63
C GLN A 142 -5.19 -11.52 0.19
N LEU A 143 -5.44 -11.91 -1.05
CA LEU A 143 -6.80 -12.15 -1.55
C LEU A 143 -7.46 -13.38 -0.92
N LYS A 144 -6.72 -14.42 -0.55
CA LYS A 144 -7.25 -15.60 0.13
C LYS A 144 -7.71 -15.33 1.57
N LEU A 145 -7.05 -14.42 2.27
CA LEU A 145 -7.42 -13.99 3.63
C LEU A 145 -8.75 -13.24 3.66
N LEU A 146 -9.26 -12.80 2.51
CA LEU A 146 -10.50 -12.02 2.34
C LEU A 146 -11.81 -12.78 2.63
N LYS A 147 -11.77 -14.11 2.75
CA LYS A 147 -12.97 -14.94 2.99
C LYS A 147 -13.30 -15.13 4.48
N LYS A 148 -12.53 -14.53 5.38
CA LYS A 148 -12.84 -14.58 6.80
C LYS A 148 -13.84 -13.47 7.09
N ASP A 149 -15.02 -13.83 7.56
CA ASP A 149 -16.05 -12.89 8.02
C ASP A 149 -15.41 -11.78 8.86
N LEU A 150 -15.41 -10.57 8.32
CA LEU A 150 -15.12 -9.38 9.09
C LEU A 150 -16.24 -9.29 10.12
N SER A 151 -15.94 -9.77 11.32
CA SER A 151 -16.91 -9.86 12.40
C SER A 151 -17.53 -8.49 12.66
N ASN A 152 -18.80 -8.49 12.99
CA ASN A 152 -19.63 -7.34 13.39
C ASN A 152 -18.96 -6.42 14.43
N ASP A 153 -17.94 -6.89 15.11
CA ASP A 153 -17.17 -6.18 16.14
C ASP A 153 -16.48 -4.92 15.61
N TYR A 154 -16.00 -4.94 14.36
CA TYR A 154 -15.33 -3.77 13.78
C TYR A 154 -16.31 -2.75 13.20
N ILE A 155 -17.44 -3.20 12.68
CA ILE A 155 -18.54 -2.31 12.26
C ILE A 155 -19.09 -1.55 13.47
N ASN A 156 -19.14 -2.19 14.62
CA ASN A 156 -19.55 -1.55 15.87
C ASN A 156 -18.53 -0.50 16.33
N LYS A 157 -17.22 -0.79 16.25
CA LYS A 157 -16.17 0.21 16.55
C LYS A 157 -16.21 1.42 15.62
N LEU A 158 -16.50 1.25 14.33
CA LEU A 158 -16.66 2.37 13.39
C LEU A 158 -17.92 3.21 13.69
N LYS A 159 -18.96 2.61 14.28
CA LYS A 159 -20.17 3.34 14.70
C LYS A 159 -19.94 4.16 15.97
N GLU A 160 -19.04 3.73 16.83
CA GLU A 160 -18.65 4.45 18.07
C GLU A 160 -17.75 5.67 17.80
N LEU A 161 -17.15 5.76 16.59
CA LEU A 161 -16.30 6.88 16.16
C LEU A 161 -17.09 8.01 15.44
N LYS A 162 -18.41 7.88 15.34
CA LYS A 162 -19.32 8.94 14.85
C LYS A 162 -19.96 9.67 16.01
#